data_1c3a917e4802a1f96a9f3b5fc33ec963
#
_entry.id   1c3a917e4802a1f96a9f3b5fc33ec963
#
_cell.length_a   1.000
_cell.length_b   1.000
_cell.length_c   1.000
_cell.angle_alpha   90.00
_cell.angle_beta   90.00
_cell.angle_gamma   90.00
#
_symmetry.space_group_name_H-M   'P 1'
#
loop_
_entity.id
_entity.type
_entity.pdbx_description
1 polymer ?
#
loop_
_entity_poly.entity_id
_entity_poly.type
_entity_poly.pdbx_seq_one_letter_code
_entity_poly.pdbx_strand_id
1 'polypeptide(L)'
;PLLGTWRQVAAERRDARLARAEAQRNRWAPSELERTELRRLARVRRAGLAAVLLAVVALDVVLFGPWQGVLADGGRVVGGALLPAPGTLGDVWGSATSGWVRDGLGTSAPADPFLVPLAGLTALVGGGLQTAVNALVLVALPLAALAGWFTAGALTRSVGVRAVAALVWAASPGFLASLASGRLGATVVHLVLPWVLLAALRAVGVHARDVVDLPEVHRGLPDGGRARAATRRRGSLGAAGAAGLLLAVAVCAAPVLLPVAVVVLVPAALLARRAWRTLLVVLVPAVVVPLPYWGQVVGSWADGGWRLLVAEPGAPVVEQGAPSGLELLLGLPGGTAWFGLDDADGALGTLGRVGPAVGGALVLLLAAAALVRRRAVRGVRLAWFGA
;
A
#
# COMPACT_ATOMS: atom_id res chain seq x y z
N PRO A 1 56.09 -26.53 -13.25
CA PRO A 1 55.36 -26.52 -14.55
C PRO A 1 53.84 -26.71 -14.35
N LEU A 2 53.40 -27.67 -13.51
CA LEU A 2 51.99 -28.04 -13.34
C LEU A 2 51.07 -26.89 -12.81
N LEU A 3 51.56 -26.03 -11.96
CA LEU A 3 50.78 -24.87 -11.43
C LEU A 3 50.51 -23.80 -12.48
N GLY A 4 51.38 -23.65 -13.49
CA GLY A 4 51.17 -22.72 -14.60
C GLY A 4 50.04 -23.17 -15.54
N THR A 5 49.98 -24.46 -15.84
CA THR A 5 48.94 -25.07 -16.67
C THR A 5 47.57 -25.00 -16.01
N TRP A 6 47.46 -25.19 -14.70
CA TRP A 6 46.20 -25.04 -13.97
C TRP A 6 45.68 -23.62 -13.97
N ARG A 7 46.56 -22.62 -13.86
CA ARG A 7 46.16 -21.20 -13.95
C ARG A 7 45.67 -20.83 -15.35
N GLN A 8 46.33 -21.33 -16.37
CA GLN A 8 45.91 -21.12 -17.77
C GLN A 8 44.54 -21.76 -18.04
N VAL A 9 44.29 -23.01 -17.66
CA VAL A 9 43.02 -23.72 -17.82
C VAL A 9 41.92 -23.03 -17.02
N ALA A 10 42.20 -22.48 -15.82
CA ALA A 10 41.24 -21.74 -15.03
C ALA A 10 40.88 -20.39 -15.69
N ALA A 11 41.85 -19.69 -16.28
CA ALA A 11 41.63 -18.46 -17.02
C ALA A 11 40.75 -18.72 -18.27
N GLU A 12 41.09 -19.70 -19.09
CA GLU A 12 40.32 -20.08 -20.27
C GLU A 12 38.87 -20.49 -19.93
N ARG A 13 38.65 -21.21 -18.83
CA ARG A 13 37.30 -21.55 -18.37
C ARG A 13 36.53 -20.34 -17.90
N ARG A 14 37.19 -19.35 -17.29
CA ARG A 14 36.61 -18.10 -16.88
C ARG A 14 36.18 -17.26 -18.08
N ASP A 15 37.05 -17.12 -19.07
CA ASP A 15 36.80 -16.37 -20.30
C ASP A 15 35.71 -17.02 -21.14
N ALA A 16 35.70 -18.34 -21.26
CA ALA A 16 34.62 -19.08 -21.89
C ALA A 16 33.25 -18.90 -21.18
N ARG A 17 33.25 -18.80 -19.84
CA ARG A 17 32.02 -18.50 -19.07
C ARG A 17 31.55 -17.07 -19.32
N LEU A 18 32.47 -16.11 -19.32
CA LEU A 18 32.17 -14.72 -19.60
C LEU A 18 31.65 -14.53 -21.04
N ALA A 19 32.32 -15.14 -22.03
CA ALA A 19 31.87 -15.11 -23.41
C ALA A 19 30.49 -15.75 -23.61
N ARG A 20 30.20 -16.87 -22.92
CA ARG A 20 28.85 -17.46 -22.94
C ARG A 20 27.80 -16.60 -22.26
N ALA A 21 28.15 -15.96 -21.15
CA ALA A 21 27.25 -15.02 -20.45
C ALA A 21 26.97 -13.78 -21.29
N GLU A 22 27.98 -13.26 -22.00
CA GLU A 22 27.82 -12.15 -22.95
C GLU A 22 27.00 -12.53 -24.19
N ALA A 23 27.29 -13.69 -24.81
CA ALA A 23 26.50 -14.19 -25.93
C ALA A 23 25.03 -14.44 -25.52
N GLN A 24 24.80 -14.90 -24.30
CA GLN A 24 23.45 -15.08 -23.75
C GLN A 24 22.77 -13.75 -23.45
N ARG A 25 23.52 -12.77 -22.94
CA ARG A 25 23.02 -11.39 -22.71
C ARG A 25 22.68 -10.69 -24.01
N ASN A 26 23.53 -10.81 -25.05
CA ASN A 26 23.32 -10.23 -26.38
C ASN A 26 22.15 -10.89 -27.13
N ARG A 27 21.92 -12.18 -26.96
CA ARG A 27 20.73 -12.89 -27.50
C ARG A 27 19.41 -12.35 -26.94
N TRP A 28 19.44 -11.77 -25.72
CA TRP A 28 18.26 -11.24 -25.04
C TRP A 28 18.27 -9.71 -25.02
N ALA A 29 19.25 -9.05 -25.66
CA ALA A 29 19.23 -7.60 -25.81
C ALA A 29 18.03 -7.20 -26.70
N PRO A 30 17.14 -6.31 -26.23
CA PRO A 30 16.00 -5.86 -27.03
C PRO A 30 16.52 -5.19 -28.31
N SER A 31 15.87 -5.47 -29.44
CA SER A 31 16.15 -4.79 -30.72
C SER A 31 15.93 -3.28 -30.59
N GLU A 32 16.49 -2.50 -31.49
CA GLU A 32 16.29 -1.04 -31.50
C GLU A 32 14.81 -0.64 -31.59
N LEU A 33 14.01 -1.40 -32.34
CA LEU A 33 12.56 -1.21 -32.46
C LEU A 33 11.88 -1.52 -31.11
N GLU A 34 12.24 -2.61 -30.43
CA GLU A 34 11.71 -2.93 -29.10
C GLU A 34 12.08 -1.86 -28.07
N ARG A 35 13.31 -1.34 -28.10
CA ARG A 35 13.74 -0.24 -27.23
C ARG A 35 12.94 1.03 -27.48
N THR A 36 12.64 1.34 -28.75
CA THR A 36 11.87 2.52 -29.11
C THR A 36 10.42 2.41 -28.63
N GLU A 37 9.78 1.26 -28.82
CA GLU A 37 8.42 1.00 -28.33
C GLU A 37 8.36 0.98 -26.80
N LEU A 38 9.34 0.37 -26.11
CA LEU A 38 9.41 0.41 -24.65
C LEU A 38 9.57 1.83 -24.11
N ARG A 39 10.38 2.68 -24.79
CA ARG A 39 10.52 4.11 -24.45
C ARG A 39 9.21 4.88 -24.68
N ARG A 40 8.48 4.58 -25.75
CA ARG A 40 7.16 5.17 -26.02
C ARG A 40 6.16 4.81 -24.93
N LEU A 41 6.05 3.53 -24.61
CA LEU A 41 5.19 3.05 -23.52
C LEU A 41 5.55 3.68 -22.16
N ALA A 42 6.86 3.81 -21.87
CA ALA A 42 7.32 4.46 -20.66
C ALA A 42 6.93 5.95 -20.62
N ARG A 43 7.03 6.68 -21.76
CA ARG A 43 6.59 8.09 -21.85
C ARG A 43 5.09 8.24 -21.62
N VAL A 44 4.26 7.42 -22.27
CA VAL A 44 2.80 7.45 -22.09
C VAL A 44 2.42 7.16 -20.64
N ARG A 45 3.12 6.22 -19.98
CA ARG A 45 2.88 5.91 -18.55
C ARG A 45 3.30 7.06 -17.64
N ARG A 46 4.44 7.70 -17.90
CA ARG A 46 4.88 8.87 -17.12
C ARG A 46 3.91 10.03 -17.29
N ALA A 47 3.46 10.30 -18.52
CA ALA A 47 2.46 11.32 -18.77
C ALA A 47 1.13 11.02 -18.08
N GLY A 48 0.66 9.76 -18.11
CA GLY A 48 -0.55 9.33 -17.39
C GLY A 48 -0.41 9.46 -15.88
N LEU A 49 0.74 9.08 -15.31
CA LEU A 49 1.01 9.28 -13.88
C LEU A 49 1.03 10.76 -13.51
N ALA A 50 1.71 11.59 -14.31
CA ALA A 50 1.78 13.03 -14.08
C ALA A 50 0.39 13.66 -14.13
N ALA A 51 -0.47 13.28 -15.07
CA ALA A 51 -1.84 13.75 -15.16
C ALA A 51 -2.68 13.37 -13.93
N VAL A 52 -2.54 12.12 -13.46
CA VAL A 52 -3.22 11.66 -12.23
C VAL A 52 -2.74 12.45 -11.02
N LEU A 53 -1.42 12.61 -10.86
CA LEU A 53 -0.87 13.36 -9.74
C LEU A 53 -1.29 14.83 -9.77
N LEU A 54 -1.31 15.48 -10.94
CA LEU A 54 -1.81 16.84 -11.08
C LEU A 54 -3.28 16.96 -10.66
N ALA A 55 -4.13 16.01 -11.09
CA ALA A 55 -5.54 16.01 -10.70
C ALA A 55 -5.72 15.81 -9.19
N VAL A 56 -4.94 14.89 -8.58
CA VAL A 56 -5.01 14.63 -7.15
C VAL A 56 -4.43 15.79 -6.32
N VAL A 57 -3.34 16.41 -6.76
CA VAL A 57 -2.78 17.62 -6.10
C VAL A 57 -3.75 18.78 -6.22
N ALA A 58 -4.43 18.94 -7.36
CA ALA A 58 -5.46 19.96 -7.48
C ALA A 58 -6.62 19.73 -6.48
N LEU A 59 -7.04 18.48 -6.30
CA LEU A 59 -8.02 18.12 -5.27
C LEU A 59 -7.47 18.39 -3.87
N ASP A 60 -6.23 18.04 -3.59
CA ASP A 60 -5.55 18.26 -2.32
C ASP A 60 -5.51 19.76 -1.96
N VAL A 61 -5.17 20.61 -2.93
CA VAL A 61 -5.17 22.07 -2.76
C VAL A 61 -6.59 22.59 -2.47
N VAL A 62 -7.61 22.03 -3.10
CA VAL A 62 -9.02 22.43 -2.81
C VAL A 62 -9.39 22.04 -1.38
N LEU A 63 -9.02 20.84 -0.93
CA LEU A 63 -9.39 20.33 0.40
C LEU A 63 -8.59 21.00 1.53
N PHE A 64 -7.28 21.19 1.33
CA PHE A 64 -6.36 21.66 2.38
C PHE A 64 -5.82 23.08 2.15
N GLY A 65 -6.17 23.74 1.03
CA GLY A 65 -5.71 25.08 0.70
C GLY A 65 -5.90 26.10 1.82
N PRO A 66 -7.08 26.15 2.47
CA PRO A 66 -7.32 27.07 3.61
C PRO A 66 -6.39 26.82 4.81
N TRP A 67 -5.84 25.60 4.96
CA TRP A 67 -5.01 25.23 6.10
C TRP A 67 -3.52 25.49 5.86
N GLN A 68 -3.10 25.65 4.59
CA GLN A 68 -1.69 25.82 4.25
C GLN A 68 -1.06 27.06 4.91
N GLY A 69 -1.79 28.17 4.95
CA GLY A 69 -1.33 29.39 5.65
C GLY A 69 -1.12 29.15 7.14
N VAL A 70 -2.11 28.52 7.80
CA VAL A 70 -2.04 28.20 9.24
C VAL A 70 -0.87 27.27 9.55
N LEU A 71 -0.61 26.28 8.69
CA LEU A 71 0.49 25.33 8.86
C LEU A 71 1.85 25.99 8.59
N ALA A 72 1.95 26.92 7.64
CA ALA A 72 3.16 27.69 7.37
C ALA A 72 3.54 28.57 8.57
N ASP A 73 2.55 29.09 9.30
CA ASP A 73 2.73 29.89 10.51
C ASP A 73 2.96 29.04 11.79
N GLY A 74 3.28 27.76 11.64
CA GLY A 74 3.54 26.83 12.75
C GLY A 74 2.29 26.22 13.38
N GLY A 75 1.15 26.29 12.70
CA GLY A 75 -0.09 25.66 13.11
C GLY A 75 -0.02 24.14 13.13
N ARG A 76 -1.03 23.53 13.74
CA ARG A 76 -1.09 22.07 13.95
C ARG A 76 -2.40 21.53 13.39
N VAL A 77 -2.32 20.41 12.66
CA VAL A 77 -3.49 19.64 12.29
C VAL A 77 -3.92 18.84 13.52
N VAL A 78 -5.12 19.13 14.02
CA VAL A 78 -5.73 18.46 15.17
C VAL A 78 -7.25 18.38 14.94
N GLY A 79 -7.91 17.46 15.61
CA GLY A 79 -9.35 17.32 15.57
C GLY A 79 -9.79 15.89 15.31
N GLY A 80 -11.04 15.58 15.64
CA GLY A 80 -11.52 14.20 15.62
C GLY A 80 -10.69 13.28 16.51
N ALA A 81 -10.16 12.21 15.95
CA ALA A 81 -9.26 11.28 16.64
C ALA A 81 -7.83 11.80 16.79
N LEU A 82 -7.48 12.89 16.07
CA LEU A 82 -6.11 13.39 16.04
C LEU A 82 -5.86 14.37 17.19
N LEU A 83 -5.19 13.90 18.22
CA LEU A 83 -4.71 14.71 19.32
C LEU A 83 -3.43 15.48 18.94
N PRO A 84 -3.14 16.61 19.62
CA PRO A 84 -1.84 17.25 19.50
C PRO A 84 -0.73 16.24 19.82
N ALA A 85 0.25 16.17 18.95
CA ALA A 85 1.34 15.20 19.05
C ALA A 85 2.69 15.90 19.28
N PRO A 86 2.90 16.51 20.48
CA PRO A 86 4.17 17.11 20.82
C PRO A 86 5.23 16.00 21.00
N GLY A 87 6.48 16.34 20.77
CA GLY A 87 7.60 15.44 21.04
C GLY A 87 8.59 15.36 19.90
N THR A 88 9.80 15.06 20.29
CA THR A 88 10.92 14.77 19.39
C THR A 88 10.91 13.30 18.99
N LEU A 89 11.76 12.92 18.04
CA LEU A 89 11.98 11.51 17.70
C LEU A 89 12.40 10.68 18.93
N GLY A 90 13.23 11.25 19.81
CA GLY A 90 13.68 10.59 21.04
C GLY A 90 12.52 10.30 21.99
N ASP A 91 11.57 11.22 22.13
CA ASP A 91 10.39 11.06 22.98
C ASP A 91 9.47 9.96 22.43
N VAL A 92 9.23 9.96 21.11
CA VAL A 92 8.40 8.94 20.46
C VAL A 92 9.03 7.56 20.57
N TRP A 93 10.34 7.46 20.33
CA TRP A 93 11.07 6.21 20.45
C TRP A 93 11.13 5.69 21.90
N GLY A 94 11.37 6.58 22.85
CA GLY A 94 11.32 6.26 24.27
C GLY A 94 9.94 5.74 24.70
N SER A 95 8.88 6.35 24.18
CA SER A 95 7.51 5.89 24.41
C SER A 95 7.22 4.54 23.73
N ALA A 96 7.69 4.34 22.50
CA ALA A 96 7.51 3.09 21.74
C ALA A 96 8.21 1.88 22.38
N THR A 97 9.27 2.12 23.15
CA THR A 97 10.06 1.08 23.83
C THR A 97 9.78 1.00 25.33
N SER A 98 8.85 1.81 25.84
CA SER A 98 8.46 1.80 27.27
C SER A 98 7.58 0.59 27.60
N GLY A 99 7.83 -0.04 28.73
CA GLY A 99 6.93 -1.00 29.35
C GLY A 99 5.97 -0.36 30.38
N TRP A 100 5.88 0.96 30.40
CA TRP A 100 5.08 1.73 31.34
C TRP A 100 4.27 2.80 30.63
N VAL A 101 2.95 2.73 30.75
CA VAL A 101 2.02 3.76 30.29
C VAL A 101 1.81 4.76 31.42
N ARG A 102 2.09 6.05 31.16
CA ARG A 102 2.08 7.14 32.14
C ARG A 102 0.71 7.78 32.35
N ASP A 103 -0.33 7.23 31.76
CA ASP A 103 -1.66 7.80 31.88
C ASP A 103 -2.24 7.62 33.31
N GLY A 104 -2.80 8.67 33.87
CA GLY A 104 -3.25 8.69 35.26
C GLY A 104 -2.13 8.39 36.26
N LEU A 105 -2.30 7.38 37.11
CA LEU A 105 -1.28 6.92 38.08
C LEU A 105 -0.19 6.07 37.44
N GLY A 106 -0.30 5.79 36.15
CA GLY A 106 0.59 4.91 35.42
C GLY A 106 0.30 3.42 35.67
N THR A 107 0.57 2.62 34.63
CA THR A 107 0.43 1.17 34.70
C THR A 107 1.49 0.47 33.86
N SER A 108 1.87 -0.75 34.28
CA SER A 108 2.75 -1.59 33.46
C SER A 108 1.94 -2.17 32.30
N ALA A 109 2.24 -1.71 31.10
CA ALA A 109 1.66 -2.20 29.86
C ALA A 109 2.62 -1.98 28.70
N PRO A 110 2.59 -2.81 27.66
CA PRO A 110 3.35 -2.57 26.46
C PRO A 110 2.89 -1.28 25.79
N ALA A 111 3.82 -0.58 25.16
CA ALA A 111 3.52 0.60 24.37
C ALA A 111 2.58 0.27 23.20
N ASP A 112 1.81 1.27 22.75
CA ASP A 112 1.04 1.16 21.51
C ASP A 112 1.99 0.86 20.33
N PRO A 113 1.78 -0.25 19.61
CA PRO A 113 2.65 -0.62 18.49
C PRO A 113 2.67 0.43 17.37
N PHE A 114 1.66 1.29 17.27
CA PHE A 114 1.62 2.36 16.27
C PHE A 114 2.71 3.43 16.48
N LEU A 115 3.26 3.56 17.67
CA LEU A 115 4.39 4.45 17.93
C LEU A 115 5.63 4.08 17.11
N VAL A 116 5.85 2.80 16.77
CA VAL A 116 6.99 2.36 15.95
C VAL A 116 6.95 2.96 14.54
N PRO A 117 5.87 2.81 13.73
CA PRO A 117 5.77 3.47 12.45
C PRO A 117 5.75 5.01 12.56
N LEU A 118 5.18 5.58 13.63
CA LEU A 118 5.25 7.03 13.87
C LEU A 118 6.67 7.52 14.14
N ALA A 119 7.48 6.79 14.89
CA ALA A 119 8.90 7.09 15.07
C ALA A 119 9.64 7.03 13.72
N GLY A 120 9.36 6.01 12.90
CA GLY A 120 9.91 5.90 11.55
C GLY A 120 9.52 7.08 10.65
N LEU A 121 8.28 7.53 10.70
CA LEU A 121 7.79 8.70 9.96
C LEU A 121 8.46 9.98 10.45
N THR A 122 8.57 10.16 11.77
CA THR A 122 9.25 11.31 12.40
C THR A 122 10.72 11.37 12.00
N ALA A 123 11.41 10.22 11.96
CA ALA A 123 12.79 10.13 11.49
C ALA A 123 12.94 10.48 10.00
N LEU A 124 11.98 10.08 9.17
CA LEU A 124 11.99 10.33 7.72
C LEU A 124 11.76 11.80 7.39
N VAL A 125 10.79 12.43 8.05
CA VAL A 125 10.41 13.84 7.80
C VAL A 125 11.39 14.80 8.46
N GLY A 126 11.92 14.43 9.61
CA GLY A 126 12.69 15.32 10.48
C GLY A 126 11.80 16.21 11.35
N GLY A 127 12.40 16.97 12.26
CA GLY A 127 11.65 17.79 13.20
C GLY A 127 10.96 16.98 14.30
N GLY A 128 9.74 17.37 14.66
CA GLY A 128 8.94 16.69 15.69
C GLY A 128 7.84 15.80 15.11
N LEU A 129 7.20 15.03 15.97
CA LEU A 129 6.09 14.16 15.61
C LEU A 129 4.93 14.94 14.95
N GLN A 130 4.59 16.12 15.48
CA GLN A 130 3.54 16.97 14.90
C GLN A 130 3.86 17.39 13.46
N THR A 131 5.12 17.73 13.17
CA THR A 131 5.56 18.07 11.81
C THR A 131 5.40 16.88 10.88
N ALA A 132 5.76 15.68 11.34
CA ALA A 132 5.62 14.45 10.58
C ALA A 132 4.13 14.12 10.30
N VAL A 133 3.26 14.31 11.28
CA VAL A 133 1.80 14.15 11.13
C VAL A 133 1.23 15.17 10.16
N ASN A 134 1.57 16.45 10.30
CA ASN A 134 1.14 17.51 9.38
C ASN A 134 1.54 17.18 7.93
N ALA A 135 2.81 16.78 7.73
CA ALA A 135 3.32 16.40 6.42
C ALA A 135 2.57 15.17 5.86
N LEU A 136 2.32 14.15 6.69
CA LEU A 136 1.58 12.96 6.28
C LEU A 136 0.18 13.32 5.78
N VAL A 137 -0.56 14.14 6.52
CA VAL A 137 -1.92 14.56 6.16
C VAL A 137 -1.91 15.30 4.82
N LEU A 138 -0.99 16.26 4.65
CA LEU A 138 -0.89 17.07 3.44
C LEU A 138 -0.50 16.27 2.19
N VAL A 139 0.28 15.19 2.32
CA VAL A 139 0.70 14.40 1.16
C VAL A 139 -0.08 13.09 1.03
N ALA A 140 -1.08 12.86 1.87
CA ALA A 140 -1.81 11.59 1.93
C ALA A 140 -2.48 11.24 0.59
N LEU A 141 -3.15 12.19 -0.05
CA LEU A 141 -3.85 11.96 -1.32
C LEU A 141 -2.87 11.61 -2.46
N PRO A 142 -1.82 12.39 -2.71
CA PRO A 142 -0.79 12.04 -3.70
C PRO A 142 -0.14 10.68 -3.43
N LEU A 143 0.17 10.34 -2.17
CA LEU A 143 0.73 9.04 -1.80
C LEU A 143 -0.24 7.88 -2.07
N ALA A 144 -1.54 8.06 -1.77
CA ALA A 144 -2.57 7.08 -2.09
C ALA A 144 -2.68 6.85 -3.60
N ALA A 145 -2.66 7.93 -4.40
CA ALA A 145 -2.68 7.84 -5.86
C ALA A 145 -1.46 7.08 -6.41
N LEU A 146 -0.26 7.36 -5.89
CA LEU A 146 0.96 6.64 -6.24
C LEU A 146 0.83 5.15 -5.90
N ALA A 147 0.38 4.82 -4.69
CA ALA A 147 0.19 3.44 -4.25
C ALA A 147 -0.78 2.69 -5.16
N GLY A 148 -1.94 3.27 -5.48
CA GLY A 148 -2.92 2.72 -6.40
C GLY A 148 -2.36 2.53 -7.82
N TRP A 149 -1.65 3.53 -8.36
CA TRP A 149 -1.04 3.47 -9.69
C TRP A 149 -0.03 2.32 -9.84
N PHE A 150 0.90 2.20 -8.89
CA PHE A 150 1.95 1.18 -8.97
C PHE A 150 1.39 -0.22 -8.74
N THR A 151 0.42 -0.37 -7.85
CA THR A 151 -0.23 -1.67 -7.58
C THR A 151 -1.07 -2.11 -8.76
N ALA A 152 -1.89 -1.22 -9.35
CA ALA A 152 -2.61 -1.50 -10.59
C ALA A 152 -1.64 -1.82 -11.73
N GLY A 153 -0.47 -1.18 -11.73
CA GLY A 153 0.62 -1.45 -12.68
C GLY A 153 1.17 -2.86 -12.64
N ALA A 154 1.09 -3.55 -11.50
CA ALA A 154 1.45 -4.97 -11.40
C ALA A 154 0.39 -5.90 -12.01
N LEU A 155 -0.86 -5.45 -12.10
CA LEU A 155 -1.99 -6.25 -12.57
C LEU A 155 -2.36 -5.97 -14.04
N THR A 156 -2.21 -4.71 -14.48
CA THR A 156 -2.61 -4.28 -15.82
C THR A 156 -1.56 -3.42 -16.50
N ARG A 157 -1.60 -3.41 -17.84
CA ARG A 157 -0.75 -2.56 -18.68
C ARG A 157 -1.45 -1.32 -19.17
N SER A 158 -2.78 -1.30 -19.12
CA SER A 158 -3.58 -0.17 -19.57
C SER A 158 -3.33 1.05 -18.67
N VAL A 159 -2.89 2.14 -19.26
CA VAL A 159 -2.67 3.42 -18.57
C VAL A 159 -3.97 3.97 -18.02
N GLY A 160 -5.07 3.87 -18.80
CA GLY A 160 -6.39 4.31 -18.35
C GLY A 160 -6.89 3.54 -17.12
N VAL A 161 -6.73 2.21 -17.09
CA VAL A 161 -7.13 1.40 -15.92
C VAL A 161 -6.27 1.73 -14.70
N ARG A 162 -4.97 2.00 -14.87
CA ARG A 162 -4.11 2.47 -13.77
C ARG A 162 -4.55 3.83 -13.25
N ALA A 163 -4.91 4.75 -14.16
CA ALA A 163 -5.38 6.08 -13.79
C ALA A 163 -6.68 6.00 -12.97
N VAL A 164 -7.66 5.24 -13.45
CA VAL A 164 -8.92 5.03 -12.74
C VAL A 164 -8.67 4.39 -11.37
N ALA A 165 -7.84 3.33 -11.30
CA ALA A 165 -7.53 2.68 -10.02
C ALA A 165 -6.84 3.62 -9.03
N ALA A 166 -5.91 4.47 -9.49
CA ALA A 166 -5.23 5.44 -8.67
C ALA A 166 -6.19 6.53 -8.14
N LEU A 167 -7.05 7.06 -9.01
CA LEU A 167 -8.03 8.09 -8.63
C LEU A 167 -9.08 7.54 -7.66
N VAL A 168 -9.63 6.34 -7.95
CA VAL A 168 -10.61 5.68 -7.08
C VAL A 168 -10.01 5.37 -5.71
N TRP A 169 -8.73 4.95 -5.68
CA TRP A 169 -8.06 4.67 -4.41
C TRP A 169 -7.81 5.95 -3.62
N ALA A 170 -7.29 7.02 -4.24
CA ALA A 170 -7.01 8.29 -3.59
C ALA A 170 -8.27 9.04 -3.14
N ALA A 171 -9.35 8.93 -3.91
CA ALA A 171 -10.62 9.60 -3.62
C ALA A 171 -11.66 8.65 -2.99
N SER A 172 -11.22 7.50 -2.42
CA SER A 172 -12.18 6.58 -1.80
C SER A 172 -12.85 7.23 -0.59
N PRO A 173 -14.18 7.12 -0.44
CA PRO A 173 -14.92 7.79 0.62
C PRO A 173 -14.41 7.45 2.02
N GLY A 174 -14.15 6.16 2.29
CA GLY A 174 -13.64 5.72 3.58
C GLY A 174 -12.25 6.29 3.92
N PHE A 175 -11.39 6.50 2.92
CA PHE A 175 -10.10 7.15 3.12
C PHE A 175 -10.25 8.63 3.45
N LEU A 176 -11.07 9.34 2.67
CA LEU A 176 -11.32 10.76 2.89
C LEU A 176 -12.01 11.00 4.24
N ALA A 177 -12.96 10.14 4.62
CA ALA A 177 -13.59 10.18 5.94
C ALA A 177 -12.59 9.94 7.08
N SER A 178 -11.68 8.96 6.92
CA SER A 178 -10.62 8.70 7.89
C SER A 178 -9.66 9.88 8.05
N LEU A 179 -9.31 10.50 6.94
CA LEU A 179 -8.43 11.68 6.92
C LEU A 179 -9.12 12.89 7.56
N ALA A 180 -10.39 13.16 7.23
CA ALA A 180 -11.19 14.25 7.79
C ALA A 180 -11.44 14.08 9.29
N SER A 181 -11.63 12.85 9.77
CA SER A 181 -11.82 12.55 11.19
C SER A 181 -10.52 12.38 11.99
N GLY A 182 -9.35 12.57 11.35
CA GLY A 182 -8.05 12.48 12.00
C GLY A 182 -7.62 11.06 12.41
N ARG A 183 -8.20 10.02 11.80
CA ARG A 183 -7.91 8.60 12.07
C ARG A 183 -6.59 8.19 11.41
N LEU A 184 -5.47 8.50 12.06
CA LEU A 184 -4.13 8.25 11.52
C LEU A 184 -3.87 6.76 11.23
N GLY A 185 -4.32 5.86 12.10
CA GLY A 185 -4.15 4.42 11.91
C GLY A 185 -4.77 3.96 10.60
N ALA A 186 -6.05 4.29 10.36
CA ALA A 186 -6.76 3.97 9.13
C ALA A 186 -6.12 4.64 7.90
N THR A 187 -5.66 5.90 8.04
CA THR A 187 -4.93 6.62 6.98
C THR A 187 -3.65 5.89 6.58
N VAL A 188 -2.81 5.50 7.55
CA VAL A 188 -1.56 4.77 7.29
C VAL A 188 -1.84 3.41 6.66
N VAL A 189 -2.83 2.67 7.14
CA VAL A 189 -3.25 1.40 6.53
C VAL A 189 -3.62 1.59 5.07
N HIS A 190 -4.45 2.58 4.77
CA HIS A 190 -4.87 2.88 3.39
C HIS A 190 -3.69 3.18 2.47
N LEU A 191 -2.71 3.94 2.94
CA LEU A 191 -1.50 4.27 2.19
C LEU A 191 -0.59 3.06 1.96
N VAL A 192 -0.47 2.17 2.94
CA VAL A 192 0.50 1.07 2.94
C VAL A 192 -0.04 -0.19 2.26
N LEU A 193 -1.35 -0.47 2.37
CA LEU A 193 -1.97 -1.71 1.90
C LEU A 193 -1.71 -2.02 0.41
N PRO A 194 -1.79 -1.05 -0.54
CA PRO A 194 -1.47 -1.33 -1.94
C PRO A 194 0.00 -1.74 -2.14
N TRP A 195 0.92 -1.18 -1.37
CA TRP A 195 2.33 -1.55 -1.43
C TRP A 195 2.57 -2.95 -0.88
N VAL A 196 1.85 -3.36 0.18
CA VAL A 196 1.83 -4.75 0.67
C VAL A 196 1.41 -5.69 -0.46
N LEU A 197 0.30 -5.38 -1.13
CA LEU A 197 -0.20 -6.17 -2.26
C LEU A 197 0.81 -6.21 -3.41
N LEU A 198 1.37 -5.07 -3.79
CA LEU A 198 2.39 -4.99 -4.84
C LEU A 198 3.61 -5.87 -4.52
N ALA A 199 4.11 -5.77 -3.29
CA ALA A 199 5.26 -6.54 -2.84
C ALA A 199 4.94 -8.05 -2.76
N ALA A 200 3.75 -8.42 -2.28
CA ALA A 200 3.27 -9.81 -2.24
C ALA A 200 3.13 -10.41 -3.66
N LEU A 201 2.56 -9.67 -4.62
CA LEU A 201 2.48 -10.09 -6.03
C LEU A 201 3.87 -10.32 -6.63
N ARG A 202 4.84 -9.47 -6.30
CA ARG A 202 6.23 -9.64 -6.71
C ARG A 202 6.90 -10.82 -6.02
N ALA A 203 6.60 -11.04 -4.74
CA ALA A 203 7.10 -12.16 -3.95
C ALA A 203 6.69 -13.52 -4.54
N VAL A 204 5.44 -13.63 -5.00
CA VAL A 204 4.91 -14.85 -5.65
C VAL A 204 5.28 -14.94 -7.14
N GLY A 205 5.79 -13.84 -7.72
CA GLY A 205 6.14 -13.78 -9.15
C GLY A 205 4.94 -13.57 -10.08
N VAL A 206 3.80 -13.15 -9.54
CA VAL A 206 2.58 -12.83 -10.28
C VAL A 206 2.55 -11.32 -10.54
N HIS A 207 3.08 -10.87 -11.67
CA HIS A 207 2.99 -9.46 -12.08
C HIS A 207 3.03 -9.35 -13.60
N ALA A 208 2.30 -8.38 -14.14
CA ALA A 208 2.24 -8.10 -15.56
C ALA A 208 3.60 -7.61 -16.08
N ARG A 209 4.03 -8.15 -17.24
CA ARG A 209 5.26 -7.73 -17.93
C ARG A 209 4.93 -7.00 -19.22
N ASP A 210 5.81 -6.13 -19.64
CA ASP A 210 5.80 -5.58 -20.97
C ASP A 210 6.37 -6.61 -21.94
N VAL A 211 5.53 -7.09 -22.82
CA VAL A 211 5.92 -7.85 -24.01
C VAL A 211 5.60 -6.98 -25.20
N VAL A 212 6.57 -6.66 -26.00
CA VAL A 212 6.36 -5.96 -27.27
C VAL A 212 6.20 -7.06 -28.32
N ASP A 213 4.97 -7.23 -28.82
CA ASP A 213 4.70 -8.14 -29.94
C ASP A 213 5.07 -7.38 -31.22
N LEU A 214 6.28 -7.61 -31.72
CA LEU A 214 6.69 -7.15 -33.04
C LEU A 214 6.38 -8.27 -34.04
N PRO A 215 5.45 -8.06 -34.99
CA PRO A 215 5.06 -9.08 -35.96
C PRO A 215 6.23 -9.63 -36.81
N GLU A 216 7.27 -8.81 -36.99
CA GLU A 216 8.43 -9.14 -37.83
C GLU A 216 9.42 -10.09 -37.15
N VAL A 217 9.54 -10.06 -35.83
CA VAL A 217 10.49 -10.88 -35.07
C VAL A 217 9.99 -12.35 -34.93
N HIS A 218 8.69 -12.56 -35.13
CA HIS A 218 8.07 -13.88 -34.88
C HIS A 218 7.94 -14.76 -36.12
N ARG A 219 8.30 -14.31 -37.32
CA ARG A 219 8.16 -15.10 -38.56
C ARG A 219 9.08 -16.30 -38.65
N GLY A 220 10.07 -16.43 -37.77
CA GLY A 220 11.02 -17.56 -37.81
C GLY A 220 11.10 -18.42 -36.55
N LEU A 221 10.26 -18.18 -35.54
CA LEU A 221 10.27 -18.96 -34.32
C LEU A 221 9.12 -19.97 -34.30
N PRO A 222 9.41 -21.27 -34.05
CA PRO A 222 8.37 -22.28 -33.89
C PRO A 222 7.46 -21.89 -32.71
N ASP A 223 6.16 -22.25 -32.81
CA ASP A 223 5.09 -21.86 -31.87
C ASP A 223 5.37 -22.11 -30.36
N GLY A 224 6.36 -22.93 -30.05
CA GLY A 224 6.88 -23.12 -28.68
C GLY A 224 7.61 -21.92 -28.08
N GLY A 225 7.98 -20.91 -28.88
CA GLY A 225 8.65 -19.68 -28.40
C GLY A 225 7.72 -18.72 -27.70
N ARG A 226 6.44 -18.65 -28.10
CA ARG A 226 5.41 -17.80 -27.48
C ARG A 226 5.06 -18.22 -26.05
N ALA A 227 5.07 -19.54 -25.78
CA ALA A 227 4.78 -20.07 -24.45
C ALA A 227 5.91 -19.85 -23.44
N ARG A 228 7.14 -19.68 -23.90
CA ARG A 228 8.32 -19.50 -23.03
C ARG A 228 8.56 -18.06 -22.59
N ALA A 229 8.04 -17.05 -23.28
CA ALA A 229 8.07 -15.66 -22.83
C ALA A 229 7.20 -15.42 -21.57
N ALA A 230 6.28 -16.31 -21.28
CA ALA A 230 5.50 -16.39 -20.04
C ALA A 230 6.24 -17.13 -18.92
N THR A 231 7.60 -17.20 -18.94
CA THR A 231 8.35 -17.84 -17.86
C THR A 231 8.04 -17.13 -16.54
N ARG A 232 7.30 -17.87 -15.72
CA ARG A 232 7.03 -17.54 -14.31
C ARG A 232 8.34 -17.10 -13.67
N ARG A 233 8.46 -15.85 -13.27
CA ARG A 233 9.59 -15.45 -12.43
C ARG A 233 9.57 -16.30 -11.17
N ARG A 234 10.76 -16.73 -10.74
CA ARG A 234 10.93 -17.26 -9.39
C ARG A 234 10.51 -16.16 -8.42
N GLY A 235 9.75 -16.51 -7.40
CA GLY A 235 9.40 -15.57 -6.33
C GLY A 235 10.65 -14.94 -5.72
N SER A 236 10.53 -13.73 -5.21
CA SER A 236 11.61 -12.98 -4.60
C SER A 236 11.44 -12.96 -3.08
N LEU A 237 12.39 -13.53 -2.34
CA LEU A 237 12.41 -13.44 -0.87
C LEU A 237 12.57 -11.99 -0.39
N GLY A 238 13.35 -11.17 -1.12
CA GLY A 238 13.45 -9.74 -0.80
C GLY A 238 12.10 -9.02 -0.93
N ALA A 239 11.29 -9.37 -1.95
CA ALA A 239 9.93 -8.82 -2.07
C ALA A 239 9.00 -9.34 -0.97
N ALA A 240 9.19 -10.59 -0.50
CA ALA A 240 8.43 -11.13 0.63
C ALA A 240 8.78 -10.41 1.94
N GLY A 241 10.07 -10.16 2.19
CA GLY A 241 10.52 -9.37 3.34
C GLY A 241 9.95 -7.95 3.31
N ALA A 242 9.99 -7.27 2.15
CA ALA A 242 9.39 -5.95 1.99
C ALA A 242 7.87 -5.98 2.23
N ALA A 243 7.16 -6.98 1.70
CA ALA A 243 5.73 -7.15 1.97
C ALA A 243 5.45 -7.36 3.47
N GLY A 244 6.30 -8.13 4.15
CA GLY A 244 6.17 -8.39 5.58
C GLY A 244 6.43 -7.16 6.45
N LEU A 245 7.44 -6.35 6.13
CA LEU A 245 7.71 -5.09 6.83
C LEU A 245 6.57 -4.08 6.63
N LEU A 246 6.07 -3.95 5.40
CA LEU A 246 4.93 -3.10 5.12
C LEU A 246 3.66 -3.61 5.82
N LEU A 247 3.44 -4.92 5.85
CA LEU A 247 2.34 -5.52 6.61
C LEU A 247 2.50 -5.26 8.11
N ALA A 248 3.72 -5.32 8.65
CA ALA A 248 3.98 -4.97 10.05
C ALA A 248 3.58 -3.53 10.37
N VAL A 249 3.91 -2.57 9.48
CA VAL A 249 3.44 -1.17 9.63
C VAL A 249 1.91 -1.10 9.64
N ALA A 250 1.25 -1.80 8.72
CA ALA A 250 -0.22 -1.82 8.67
C ALA A 250 -0.85 -2.47 9.91
N VAL A 251 -0.27 -3.56 10.42
CA VAL A 251 -0.71 -4.26 11.64
C VAL A 251 -0.47 -3.41 12.90
N CYS A 252 0.65 -2.69 12.97
CA CYS A 252 0.89 -1.73 14.05
C CYS A 252 -0.14 -0.59 14.05
N ALA A 253 -0.59 -0.17 12.88
CA ALA A 253 -1.61 0.89 12.73
C ALA A 253 -3.05 0.37 12.92
N ALA A 254 -3.30 -0.91 12.64
CA ALA A 254 -4.60 -1.57 12.84
C ALA A 254 -4.38 -3.06 13.15
N PRO A 255 -4.33 -3.44 14.44
CA PRO A 255 -3.99 -4.79 14.86
C PRO A 255 -4.90 -5.88 14.30
N VAL A 256 -6.16 -5.56 13.99
CA VAL A 256 -7.12 -6.47 13.35
C VAL A 256 -6.63 -7.02 12.01
N LEU A 257 -5.70 -6.35 11.36
CA LEU A 257 -5.15 -6.81 10.08
C LEU A 257 -4.31 -8.08 10.21
N LEU A 258 -3.79 -8.40 11.40
CA LEU A 258 -3.04 -9.65 11.56
C LEU A 258 -3.94 -10.90 11.42
N PRO A 259 -5.05 -11.06 12.15
CA PRO A 259 -5.94 -12.19 11.92
C PRO A 259 -6.49 -12.22 10.50
N VAL A 260 -6.81 -11.07 9.90
CA VAL A 260 -7.24 -11.01 8.49
C VAL A 260 -6.12 -11.50 7.55
N ALA A 261 -4.88 -11.06 7.74
CA ALA A 261 -3.75 -11.51 6.95
C ALA A 261 -3.49 -13.01 7.10
N VAL A 262 -3.63 -13.56 8.31
CA VAL A 262 -3.52 -15.00 8.56
C VAL A 262 -4.60 -15.77 7.80
N VAL A 263 -5.85 -15.35 7.90
CA VAL A 263 -7.00 -15.97 7.20
C VAL A 263 -6.82 -15.95 5.67
N VAL A 264 -6.18 -14.92 5.12
CA VAL A 264 -5.94 -14.80 3.67
C VAL A 264 -4.66 -15.54 3.24
N LEU A 265 -3.55 -15.31 3.94
CA LEU A 265 -2.24 -15.79 3.49
C LEU A 265 -2.01 -17.26 3.80
N VAL A 266 -2.57 -17.82 4.87
CA VAL A 266 -2.40 -19.24 5.21
C VAL A 266 -3.10 -20.14 4.18
N PRO A 267 -4.38 -19.97 3.84
CA PRO A 267 -4.99 -20.73 2.76
C PRO A 267 -4.31 -20.50 1.41
N ALA A 268 -3.91 -19.27 1.10
CA ALA A 268 -3.17 -18.98 -0.12
C ALA A 268 -1.82 -19.75 -0.16
N ALA A 269 -1.13 -19.87 0.95
CA ALA A 269 0.11 -20.64 1.07
C ALA A 269 -0.14 -22.16 0.91
N LEU A 270 -1.21 -22.68 1.51
CA LEU A 270 -1.60 -24.08 1.37
C LEU A 270 -1.96 -24.44 -0.07
N LEU A 271 -2.65 -23.56 -0.77
CA LEU A 271 -3.01 -23.73 -2.18
C LEU A 271 -1.80 -23.53 -3.12
N ALA A 272 -0.88 -22.66 -2.75
CA ALA A 272 0.29 -22.31 -3.56
C ALA A 272 1.53 -23.15 -3.17
N ARG A 273 1.47 -24.49 -3.38
CA ARG A 273 2.50 -25.47 -2.98
C ARG A 273 3.97 -25.05 -3.20
N ARG A 274 4.25 -24.19 -4.19
CA ARG A 274 5.61 -23.72 -4.52
C ARG A 274 5.99 -22.40 -3.85
N ALA A 275 5.01 -21.61 -3.39
CA ALA A 275 5.21 -20.26 -2.85
C ALA A 275 4.90 -20.17 -1.34
N TRP A 276 4.54 -21.27 -0.68
CA TRP A 276 4.10 -21.28 0.72
C TRP A 276 5.13 -20.64 1.68
N ARG A 277 6.43 -20.98 1.51
CA ARG A 277 7.51 -20.39 2.31
C ARG A 277 7.58 -18.87 2.15
N THR A 278 7.45 -18.39 0.91
CA THR A 278 7.48 -16.97 0.57
C THR A 278 6.31 -16.24 1.20
N LEU A 279 5.11 -16.84 1.19
CA LEU A 279 3.91 -16.25 1.81
C LEU A 279 4.01 -16.25 3.34
N LEU A 280 4.55 -17.30 3.96
CA LEU A 280 4.77 -17.34 5.40
C LEU A 280 5.80 -16.30 5.87
N VAL A 281 6.86 -16.06 5.10
CA VAL A 281 7.85 -15.00 5.39
C VAL A 281 7.20 -13.62 5.49
N VAL A 282 6.10 -13.38 4.75
CA VAL A 282 5.35 -12.11 4.85
C VAL A 282 4.73 -11.90 6.23
N LEU A 283 4.33 -12.96 6.92
CA LEU A 283 3.70 -12.86 8.25
C LEU A 283 4.71 -12.61 9.38
N VAL A 284 5.96 -13.02 9.21
CA VAL A 284 6.97 -12.98 10.30
C VAL A 284 7.16 -11.56 10.86
N PRO A 285 7.44 -10.51 10.06
CA PRO A 285 7.59 -9.16 10.63
C PRO A 285 6.31 -8.64 11.27
N ALA A 286 5.13 -8.96 10.72
CA ALA A 286 3.84 -8.52 11.23
C ALA A 286 3.51 -9.12 12.61
N VAL A 287 4.09 -10.29 12.93
CA VAL A 287 3.97 -10.90 14.26
C VAL A 287 5.06 -10.39 15.20
N VAL A 288 6.31 -10.31 14.71
CA VAL A 288 7.48 -10.05 15.56
C VAL A 288 7.55 -8.60 16.02
N VAL A 289 7.23 -7.63 15.14
CA VAL A 289 7.33 -6.21 15.48
C VAL A 289 6.40 -5.85 16.66
N PRO A 290 5.10 -6.18 16.65
CA PRO A 290 4.20 -5.90 17.78
C PRO A 290 4.13 -7.04 18.81
N LEU A 291 5.19 -7.86 18.95
CA LEU A 291 5.18 -9.05 19.83
C LEU A 291 4.79 -8.74 21.29
N PRO A 292 5.28 -7.67 21.94
CA PRO A 292 4.86 -7.33 23.30
C PRO A 292 3.36 -7.06 23.41
N TYR A 293 2.78 -6.42 22.39
CA TYR A 293 1.34 -6.15 22.31
C TYR A 293 0.52 -7.44 22.19
N TRP A 294 0.97 -8.42 21.40
CA TRP A 294 0.30 -9.72 21.31
C TRP A 294 0.33 -10.46 22.65
N GLY A 295 1.43 -10.34 23.40
CA GLY A 295 1.52 -10.88 24.75
C GLY A 295 0.43 -10.32 25.67
N GLN A 296 0.15 -9.01 25.59
CA GLN A 296 -0.93 -8.37 26.34
C GLN A 296 -2.31 -8.85 25.88
N VAL A 297 -2.57 -8.87 24.57
CA VAL A 297 -3.84 -9.34 24.00
C VAL A 297 -4.16 -10.77 24.48
N VAL A 298 -3.18 -11.67 24.40
CA VAL A 298 -3.35 -13.07 24.80
C VAL A 298 -3.45 -13.19 26.32
N GLY A 299 -2.60 -12.48 27.07
CA GLY A 299 -2.56 -12.55 28.55
C GLY A 299 -3.84 -12.04 29.22
N SER A 300 -4.50 -11.05 28.60
CA SER A 300 -5.76 -10.49 29.12
C SER A 300 -7.01 -10.95 28.34
N TRP A 301 -6.91 -12.04 27.54
CA TRP A 301 -8.00 -12.47 26.66
C TRP A 301 -9.33 -12.69 27.40
N ALA A 302 -9.28 -13.37 28.55
CA ALA A 302 -10.44 -13.65 29.38
C ALA A 302 -11.09 -12.38 29.95
N ASP A 303 -10.27 -11.34 30.19
CA ASP A 303 -10.68 -10.05 30.73
C ASP A 303 -11.07 -9.04 29.63
N GLY A 304 -11.27 -9.49 28.41
CA GLY A 304 -11.67 -8.67 27.28
C GLY A 304 -10.51 -8.11 26.45
N GLY A 305 -9.30 -8.62 26.63
CA GLY A 305 -8.10 -8.22 25.86
C GLY A 305 -8.24 -8.38 24.34
N TRP A 306 -9.17 -9.21 23.85
CA TRP A 306 -9.51 -9.32 22.44
C TRP A 306 -10.00 -7.98 21.83
N ARG A 307 -10.54 -7.06 22.66
CA ARG A 307 -10.96 -5.73 22.24
C ARG A 307 -9.80 -4.88 21.72
N LEU A 308 -8.59 -5.15 22.21
CA LEU A 308 -7.37 -4.51 21.72
C LEU A 308 -7.13 -4.79 20.21
N LEU A 309 -7.62 -5.93 19.69
CA LEU A 309 -7.50 -6.21 18.25
C LEU A 309 -8.25 -5.20 17.37
N VAL A 310 -9.36 -4.67 17.86
CA VAL A 310 -10.21 -3.71 17.16
C VAL A 310 -10.02 -2.28 17.67
N ALA A 311 -9.14 -2.08 18.65
CA ALA A 311 -8.80 -0.76 19.14
C ALA A 311 -8.06 0.03 18.05
N GLU A 312 -8.52 1.25 17.81
CA GLU A 312 -7.87 2.16 16.89
C GLU A 312 -6.97 3.12 17.68
N PRO A 313 -5.74 3.40 17.19
CA PRO A 313 -4.86 4.37 17.84
C PRO A 313 -5.45 5.78 17.73
N GLY A 314 -5.36 6.57 18.81
CA GLY A 314 -5.87 7.92 18.89
C GLY A 314 -7.05 8.08 19.85
N ALA A 315 -7.64 9.26 19.88
CA ALA A 315 -8.85 9.50 20.67
C ALA A 315 -10.07 8.81 20.06
N PRO A 316 -11.00 8.31 20.86
CA PRO A 316 -12.25 7.78 20.34
C PRO A 316 -13.03 8.90 19.65
N VAL A 317 -13.43 8.67 18.41
CA VAL A 317 -14.32 9.59 17.69
C VAL A 317 -15.72 9.36 18.22
N VAL A 318 -16.35 10.41 18.74
CA VAL A 318 -17.77 10.36 19.11
C VAL A 318 -18.57 10.46 17.80
N GLU A 319 -19.00 9.31 17.30
CA GLU A 319 -19.88 9.26 16.14
C GLU A 319 -21.28 9.74 16.51
N GLN A 320 -21.83 10.65 15.72
CA GLN A 320 -23.22 11.13 15.90
C GLN A 320 -24.20 10.10 15.32
N GLY A 321 -24.40 9.01 16.05
CA GLY A 321 -25.31 7.93 15.67
C GLY A 321 -24.64 6.73 15.01
N ALA A 322 -25.34 5.60 15.00
CA ALA A 322 -24.88 4.40 14.30
C ALA A 322 -25.08 4.58 12.79
N PRO A 323 -24.03 4.32 11.94
CA PRO A 323 -24.18 4.43 10.51
C PRO A 323 -25.22 3.43 9.98
N SER A 324 -26.02 3.87 9.02
CA SER A 324 -26.99 3.02 8.35
C SER A 324 -26.27 1.95 7.49
N GLY A 325 -26.94 0.83 7.21
CA GLY A 325 -26.37 -0.22 6.34
C GLY A 325 -26.00 0.31 4.94
N LEU A 326 -26.71 1.32 4.43
CA LEU A 326 -26.38 1.98 3.16
C LEU A 326 -25.11 2.83 3.26
N GLU A 327 -24.92 3.57 4.34
CA GLU A 327 -23.71 4.35 4.57
C GLU A 327 -22.49 3.44 4.70
N LEU A 328 -22.61 2.33 5.43
CA LEU A 328 -21.54 1.33 5.50
C LEU A 328 -21.23 0.73 4.12
N LEU A 329 -22.24 0.40 3.33
CA LEU A 329 -22.08 -0.12 1.97
C LEU A 329 -21.38 0.88 1.04
N LEU A 330 -21.68 2.17 1.20
CA LEU A 330 -21.03 3.25 0.45
C LEU A 330 -19.63 3.61 0.98
N GLY A 331 -19.21 3.02 2.09
CA GLY A 331 -17.91 3.31 2.71
C GLY A 331 -17.89 4.65 3.46
N LEU A 332 -19.00 5.03 4.07
CA LEU A 332 -19.20 6.30 4.78
C LEU A 332 -19.44 6.08 6.29
N PRO A 333 -18.54 5.43 7.01
CA PRO A 333 -18.67 5.29 8.44
C PRO A 333 -18.55 6.67 9.10
N GLY A 334 -19.60 7.12 9.79
CA GLY A 334 -19.57 8.35 10.58
C GLY A 334 -20.04 9.64 9.87
N GLY A 335 -20.75 9.53 8.74
CA GLY A 335 -21.41 10.67 8.12
C GLY A 335 -20.81 11.13 6.79
N THR A 336 -21.46 12.14 6.19
CA THR A 336 -21.14 12.63 4.84
C THR A 336 -20.26 13.87 4.80
N ALA A 337 -19.92 14.45 5.95
CA ALA A 337 -19.13 15.69 6.01
C ALA A 337 -17.68 15.47 5.57
N TRP A 338 -17.29 16.06 4.44
CA TRP A 338 -15.93 16.06 3.96
C TRP A 338 -15.26 17.42 4.26
N PHE A 339 -14.38 17.42 5.26
CA PHE A 339 -13.51 18.57 5.56
C PHE A 339 -14.26 19.91 5.79
N GLY A 340 -15.53 19.86 6.24
CA GLY A 340 -16.37 21.06 6.39
C GLY A 340 -16.82 21.68 5.05
N LEU A 341 -16.66 20.97 3.94
CA LEU A 341 -17.11 21.46 2.63
C LEU A 341 -18.64 21.53 2.51
N ASP A 342 -19.36 20.76 3.32
CA ASP A 342 -20.83 20.76 3.38
C ASP A 342 -21.41 22.09 3.84
N ASP A 343 -20.65 22.87 4.64
CA ASP A 343 -20.99 24.21 5.09
C ASP A 343 -20.61 25.31 4.07
N ALA A 344 -19.85 24.94 3.01
CA ALA A 344 -19.48 25.91 1.99
C ALA A 344 -20.64 26.23 1.04
N ASP A 345 -20.63 27.46 0.52
CA ASP A 345 -21.62 27.89 -0.46
C ASP A 345 -21.37 27.35 -1.86
N GLY A 346 -22.42 27.20 -2.65
CA GLY A 346 -22.37 26.90 -4.07
C GLY A 346 -21.93 25.47 -4.42
N ALA A 347 -21.08 25.34 -5.42
CA ALA A 347 -20.65 24.06 -5.97
C ALA A 347 -19.82 23.23 -4.98
N LEU A 348 -19.01 23.87 -4.14
CA LEU A 348 -18.18 23.18 -3.13
C LEU A 348 -19.06 22.56 -2.04
N GLY A 349 -20.08 23.27 -1.54
CA GLY A 349 -21.01 22.72 -0.58
C GLY A 349 -21.83 21.55 -1.15
N THR A 350 -22.22 21.65 -2.42
CA THR A 350 -22.87 20.53 -3.11
C THR A 350 -21.94 19.33 -3.22
N LEU A 351 -20.68 19.55 -3.57
CA LEU A 351 -19.66 18.51 -3.64
C LEU A 351 -19.44 17.85 -2.26
N GLY A 352 -19.37 18.65 -1.18
CA GLY A 352 -19.21 18.14 0.19
C GLY A 352 -20.37 17.23 0.61
N ARG A 353 -21.60 17.60 0.28
CA ARG A 353 -22.81 16.83 0.65
C ARG A 353 -23.03 15.58 -0.19
N VAL A 354 -22.86 15.67 -1.49
CA VAL A 354 -23.23 14.59 -2.44
C VAL A 354 -22.02 13.76 -2.88
N GLY A 355 -20.84 14.38 -2.92
CA GLY A 355 -19.59 13.74 -3.39
C GLY A 355 -19.28 12.40 -2.73
N PRO A 356 -19.37 12.28 -1.39
CA PRO A 356 -19.12 11.00 -0.69
C PRO A 356 -20.02 9.86 -1.18
N ALA A 357 -21.34 10.12 -1.25
CA ALA A 357 -22.31 9.12 -1.68
C ALA A 357 -22.11 8.73 -3.16
N VAL A 358 -21.83 9.71 -4.04
CA VAL A 358 -21.53 9.46 -5.46
C VAL A 358 -20.23 8.68 -5.61
N GLY A 359 -19.19 9.02 -4.84
CA GLY A 359 -17.91 8.29 -4.84
C GLY A 359 -18.10 6.84 -4.42
N GLY A 360 -18.81 6.57 -3.34
CA GLY A 360 -19.15 5.24 -2.86
C GLY A 360 -19.96 4.43 -3.89
N ALA A 361 -21.00 5.04 -4.47
CA ALA A 361 -21.80 4.43 -5.50
C ALA A 361 -20.97 4.08 -6.75
N LEU A 362 -20.06 4.98 -7.17
CA LEU A 362 -19.17 4.73 -8.30
C LEU A 362 -18.25 3.53 -8.04
N VAL A 363 -17.67 3.42 -6.84
CA VAL A 363 -16.84 2.27 -6.45
C VAL A 363 -17.63 0.97 -6.52
N LEU A 364 -18.86 0.96 -5.98
CA LEU A 364 -19.75 -0.20 -6.03
C LEU A 364 -20.13 -0.59 -7.47
N LEU A 365 -20.46 0.40 -8.31
CA LEU A 365 -20.78 0.16 -9.72
C LEU A 365 -19.58 -0.41 -10.49
N LEU A 366 -18.38 0.11 -10.26
CA LEU A 366 -17.16 -0.44 -10.88
C LEU A 366 -16.88 -1.85 -10.40
N ALA A 367 -17.08 -2.15 -9.12
CA ALA A 367 -16.94 -3.47 -8.55
C ALA A 367 -17.96 -4.45 -9.13
N ALA A 368 -19.24 -4.05 -9.25
CA ALA A 368 -20.30 -4.83 -9.87
C ALA A 368 -20.04 -5.08 -11.38
N ALA A 369 -19.60 -4.03 -12.11
CA ALA A 369 -19.22 -4.16 -13.52
C ALA A 369 -18.07 -5.14 -13.74
N ALA A 370 -17.11 -5.22 -12.78
CA ALA A 370 -16.02 -6.19 -12.82
C ALA A 370 -16.53 -7.64 -12.71
N LEU A 371 -17.62 -7.91 -11.97
CA LEU A 371 -18.24 -9.23 -11.85
C LEU A 371 -18.89 -9.71 -13.17
N VAL A 372 -19.51 -8.78 -13.90
CA VAL A 372 -20.23 -9.09 -15.15
C VAL A 372 -19.25 -9.34 -16.30
N ARG A 373 -18.05 -8.84 -16.24
CA ARG A 373 -17.06 -8.96 -17.32
C ARG A 373 -16.51 -10.39 -17.42
N ARG A 374 -16.97 -11.17 -18.39
CA ARG A 374 -16.67 -12.61 -18.58
C ARG A 374 -15.18 -13.00 -18.65
N ARG A 375 -14.26 -12.07 -18.94
CA ARG A 375 -12.81 -12.35 -19.09
C ARG A 375 -11.99 -12.33 -17.81
N ALA A 376 -12.53 -11.83 -16.68
CA ALA A 376 -11.79 -11.65 -15.42
C ALA A 376 -12.23 -12.65 -14.31
N VAL A 377 -12.91 -13.72 -14.66
CA VAL A 377 -13.86 -14.45 -13.82
C VAL A 377 -13.28 -15.09 -12.56
N ARG A 378 -12.06 -15.62 -12.56
CA ARG A 378 -11.55 -16.34 -11.37
C ARG A 378 -10.96 -15.42 -10.30
N GLY A 379 -10.10 -14.46 -10.69
CA GLY A 379 -9.46 -13.55 -9.75
C GLY A 379 -10.43 -12.55 -9.13
N VAL A 380 -11.40 -12.05 -9.92
CA VAL A 380 -12.42 -11.09 -9.45
C VAL A 380 -13.40 -11.75 -8.49
N ARG A 381 -13.84 -12.98 -8.78
CA ARG A 381 -14.72 -13.74 -7.85
C ARG A 381 -14.02 -14.05 -6.54
N LEU A 382 -12.74 -14.42 -6.55
CA LEU A 382 -11.98 -14.65 -5.33
C LEU A 382 -11.80 -13.35 -4.52
N ALA A 383 -11.61 -12.21 -5.17
CA ALA A 383 -11.52 -10.92 -4.50
C ALA A 383 -12.85 -10.52 -3.83
N TRP A 384 -14.00 -10.84 -4.46
CA TRP A 384 -15.34 -10.61 -3.89
C TRP A 384 -15.67 -11.52 -2.70
N PHE A 385 -15.17 -12.76 -2.70
CA PHE A 385 -15.33 -13.65 -1.53
C PHE A 385 -14.44 -13.27 -0.35
N GLY A 386 -13.44 -12.42 -0.57
CA GLY A 386 -12.52 -11.91 0.46
C GLY A 386 -12.86 -10.50 0.96
N ALA A 387 -13.80 -9.79 0.32
CA ALA A 387 -14.27 -8.47 0.70
C ALA A 387 -15.56 -8.57 1.54
#